data_9113b9d672affaf1597db2794e49e31e
#
_entry.id   9113b9d672affaf1597db2794e49e31e
#
_cell.length_a   1.000
_cell.length_b   1.000
_cell.length_c   1.000
_cell.angle_alpha   90.00
_cell.angle_beta   90.00
_cell.angle_gamma   90.00
#
_symmetry.space_group_name_H-M   'P 1'
#
loop_
_entity.id
_entity.type
_entity.pdbx_description
1 polymer ?
#
loop_
_entity_poly.entity_id
_entity_poly.type
_entity_poly.pdbx_seq_one_letter_code
_entity_poly.pdbx_strand_id
1 'polypeptide(L)'
;MSELVVFKANELAVSRYDLTEHETKLILFCVAKLNPTIETPTEEQRTVVFSCSEYAQVMALSHANAWGRLNAATSNLFKRSVELIYPTGAVAKRVFNWADYAEFNRDDQTVKLIFSKYIIPLLFHLKKFIKYNLDYVKAFENKYSMRVYEWLLKELTQQKTRKANIEISISEFKFMMVLESKYPNFKNFNQDVLKPITKDLNTYSNMKLTIGKRGRPADTLIFQVEMDEQIDLVNELTKEPLPDNTIRTPIPNINSTPDELLHKELEKILHNALISQIQLTKFEATFLSDMQRKHHLTGSFSWLTEKQKTTLEKILSKYRCI
;
A
#
# COMPACT_ATOMS: atom_id res chain seq x y z
N MET A 1 15.57 -12.71 -4.25
CA MET A 1 14.61 -11.58 -4.11
C MET A 1 14.09 -11.64 -2.70
N SER A 2 14.01 -10.50 -2.00
CA SER A 2 13.38 -10.44 -0.68
C SER A 2 11.90 -10.78 -0.80
N GLU A 3 11.36 -11.53 0.16
CA GLU A 3 9.94 -11.84 0.23
C GLU A 3 9.13 -10.54 0.38
N LEU A 4 8.14 -10.33 -0.48
CA LEU A 4 7.23 -9.20 -0.36
C LEU A 4 6.09 -9.55 0.60
N VAL A 5 6.00 -8.80 1.68
CA VAL A 5 5.01 -9.01 2.75
C VAL A 5 3.96 -7.90 2.71
N VAL A 6 2.70 -8.29 2.68
CA VAL A 6 1.57 -7.37 2.72
C VAL A 6 1.14 -7.15 4.17
N PHE A 7 0.97 -5.88 4.55
CA PHE A 7 0.40 -5.46 5.83
C PHE A 7 -0.83 -4.58 5.57
N LYS A 8 -1.96 -4.93 6.16
CA LYS A 8 -3.22 -4.17 6.00
C LYS A 8 -4.01 -4.19 7.31
N ALA A 9 -4.63 -3.07 7.66
CA ALA A 9 -5.54 -3.05 8.82
C ALA A 9 -6.67 -4.06 8.67
N ASN A 10 -7.09 -4.65 9.80
CA ASN A 10 -8.23 -5.57 9.83
C ASN A 10 -9.52 -4.93 9.29
N GLU A 11 -9.69 -3.62 9.48
CA GLU A 11 -10.83 -2.87 8.91
C GLU A 11 -10.86 -2.93 7.38
N LEU A 12 -9.68 -2.89 6.73
CA LEU A 12 -9.59 -2.95 5.27
C LEU A 12 -9.96 -4.34 4.72
N ALA A 13 -9.64 -5.42 5.47
CA ALA A 13 -10.00 -6.78 5.07
C ALA A 13 -11.52 -7.02 5.02
N VAL A 14 -12.32 -6.28 5.81
CA VAL A 14 -13.79 -6.37 5.84
C VAL A 14 -14.49 -5.19 5.17
N SER A 15 -13.74 -4.22 4.66
CA SER A 15 -14.29 -3.04 3.98
C SER A 15 -14.96 -3.41 2.66
N ARG A 16 -15.79 -2.51 2.14
CA ARG A 16 -16.47 -2.70 0.85
C ARG A 16 -15.67 -2.01 -0.26
N TYR A 17 -15.29 -2.77 -1.27
CA TYR A 17 -14.71 -2.26 -2.52
C TYR A 17 -14.87 -3.29 -3.63
N ASP A 18 -14.95 -2.84 -4.87
CA ASP A 18 -15.02 -3.71 -6.06
C ASP A 18 -13.83 -3.42 -6.98
N LEU A 19 -12.76 -4.17 -6.79
CA LEU A 19 -11.58 -4.17 -7.65
C LEU A 19 -11.63 -5.38 -8.59
N THR A 20 -11.10 -5.23 -9.78
CA THR A 20 -10.79 -6.38 -10.65
C THR A 20 -9.59 -7.13 -10.09
N GLU A 21 -9.33 -8.33 -10.61
CA GLU A 21 -8.14 -9.11 -10.23
C GLU A 21 -6.85 -8.31 -10.43
N HIS A 22 -6.69 -7.67 -11.59
CA HIS A 22 -5.49 -6.88 -11.91
C HIS A 22 -5.33 -5.63 -11.03
N GLU A 23 -6.44 -4.94 -10.72
CA GLU A 23 -6.43 -3.80 -9.80
C GLU A 23 -6.06 -4.25 -8.39
N THR A 24 -6.56 -5.40 -7.93
CA THR A 24 -6.22 -5.95 -6.61
C THR A 24 -4.74 -6.36 -6.55
N LYS A 25 -4.24 -7.06 -7.56
CA LYS A 25 -2.82 -7.43 -7.66
C LYS A 25 -1.91 -6.22 -7.65
N LEU A 26 -2.27 -5.15 -8.37
CA LEU A 26 -1.53 -3.89 -8.38
C LEU A 26 -1.50 -3.25 -6.98
N ILE A 27 -2.64 -3.15 -6.31
CA ILE A 27 -2.71 -2.60 -4.95
C ILE A 27 -1.86 -3.43 -3.98
N LEU A 28 -1.95 -4.76 -4.00
CA LEU A 28 -1.18 -5.63 -3.11
C LEU A 28 0.32 -5.51 -3.35
N PHE A 29 0.75 -5.43 -4.61
CA PHE A 29 2.14 -5.18 -4.97
C PHE A 29 2.64 -3.84 -4.41
N CYS A 30 1.86 -2.77 -4.60
CA CYS A 30 2.24 -1.45 -4.08
C CYS A 30 2.23 -1.42 -2.54
N VAL A 31 1.23 -2.03 -1.88
CA VAL A 31 1.16 -2.11 -0.41
C VAL A 31 2.34 -2.87 0.18
N ALA A 32 2.77 -3.97 -0.46
CA ALA A 32 3.93 -4.74 -0.03
C ALA A 32 5.27 -3.97 -0.12
N LYS A 33 5.29 -2.82 -0.80
CA LYS A 33 6.46 -1.91 -0.89
C LYS A 33 6.43 -0.79 0.15
N LEU A 34 5.33 -0.62 0.87
CA LEU A 34 5.21 0.40 1.91
C LEU A 34 5.86 -0.07 3.22
N ASN A 35 6.37 0.88 4.00
CA ASN A 35 6.80 0.62 5.37
C ASN A 35 5.63 0.87 6.34
N PRO A 36 4.97 -0.19 6.87
CA PRO A 36 3.78 -0.04 7.72
C PRO A 36 4.08 0.48 9.12
N THR A 37 5.35 0.63 9.54
CA THR A 37 5.74 1.07 10.89
C THR A 37 5.75 2.59 11.04
N ILE A 38 5.73 3.33 9.94
CA ILE A 38 5.77 4.79 9.96
C ILE A 38 4.46 5.32 10.56
N GLU A 39 4.56 6.18 11.57
CA GLU A 39 3.41 6.73 12.28
C GLU A 39 2.68 7.82 11.48
N THR A 40 3.45 8.76 10.93
CA THR A 40 2.95 9.89 10.13
C THR A 40 3.68 9.96 8.80
N PRO A 41 3.25 9.14 7.80
CA PRO A 41 3.94 9.07 6.53
C PRO A 41 3.81 10.38 5.74
N THR A 42 4.94 10.86 5.22
CA THR A 42 5.00 11.94 4.25
C THR A 42 4.42 11.49 2.90
N GLU A 43 4.26 12.43 1.96
CA GLU A 43 3.84 12.07 0.61
C GLU A 43 4.84 11.11 -0.08
N GLU A 44 6.14 11.34 0.10
CA GLU A 44 7.18 10.47 -0.42
C GLU A 44 7.06 9.03 0.11
N GLN A 45 6.79 8.87 1.41
CA GLN A 45 6.66 7.56 2.07
C GLN A 45 5.38 6.80 1.71
N ARG A 46 4.34 7.48 1.20
CA ARG A 46 3.13 6.86 0.64
C ARG A 46 3.16 6.79 -0.89
N THR A 47 4.29 7.13 -1.50
CA THR A 47 4.54 7.04 -2.94
C THR A 47 5.27 5.74 -3.26
N VAL A 48 4.79 5.04 -4.28
CA VAL A 48 5.45 3.84 -4.80
C VAL A 48 5.81 4.08 -6.27
N VAL A 49 7.09 3.94 -6.58
CA VAL A 49 7.61 4.00 -7.95
C VAL A 49 8.11 2.61 -8.33
N PHE A 50 7.73 2.13 -9.49
CA PHE A 50 8.10 0.80 -9.97
C PHE A 50 8.03 0.71 -11.49
N SER A 51 8.81 -0.21 -12.06
CA SER A 51 8.77 -0.49 -13.50
C SER A 51 7.74 -1.59 -13.86
N CYS A 52 7.28 -1.57 -15.10
CA CYS A 52 6.41 -2.62 -15.62
C CYS A 52 7.09 -4.00 -15.56
N SER A 53 8.40 -4.07 -15.82
CA SER A 53 9.17 -5.33 -15.76
C SER A 53 9.24 -5.87 -14.33
N GLU A 54 9.49 -5.03 -13.34
CA GLU A 54 9.48 -5.41 -11.92
C GLU A 54 8.12 -5.96 -11.50
N TYR A 55 7.04 -5.23 -11.82
CA TYR A 55 5.67 -5.67 -11.51
C TYR A 55 5.35 -7.02 -12.15
N ALA A 56 5.66 -7.18 -13.46
CA ALA A 56 5.42 -8.41 -14.19
C ALA A 56 6.21 -9.60 -13.60
N GLN A 57 7.46 -9.38 -13.22
CA GLN A 57 8.31 -10.40 -12.60
C GLN A 57 7.77 -10.84 -11.24
N VAL A 58 7.46 -9.91 -10.36
CA VAL A 58 6.92 -10.21 -9.00
C VAL A 58 5.59 -10.94 -9.08
N MET A 59 4.68 -10.46 -9.94
CA MET A 59 3.33 -11.03 -10.08
C MET A 59 3.27 -12.23 -11.03
N ALA A 60 4.43 -12.72 -11.51
CA ALA A 60 4.55 -13.83 -12.46
C ALA A 60 3.65 -13.66 -13.71
N LEU A 61 3.58 -12.43 -14.24
CA LEU A 61 2.76 -12.09 -15.41
C LEU A 61 3.58 -12.22 -16.69
N SER A 62 2.92 -12.61 -17.78
CA SER A 62 3.51 -12.54 -19.11
C SER A 62 3.82 -11.09 -19.49
N HIS A 63 5.01 -10.84 -20.05
CA HIS A 63 5.42 -9.52 -20.52
C HIS A 63 4.57 -9.02 -21.71
N ALA A 64 3.93 -9.92 -22.47
CA ALA A 64 3.05 -9.55 -23.57
C ALA A 64 1.87 -8.71 -23.03
N ASN A 65 1.75 -7.48 -23.51
CA ASN A 65 0.73 -6.51 -23.08
C ASN A 65 0.75 -6.11 -21.58
N ALA A 66 1.84 -6.41 -20.84
CA ALA A 66 1.95 -6.06 -19.43
C ALA A 66 1.79 -4.56 -19.19
N TRP A 67 2.44 -3.72 -20.02
CA TRP A 67 2.34 -2.26 -19.93
C TRP A 67 0.90 -1.75 -20.14
N GLY A 68 0.20 -2.22 -21.16
CA GLY A 68 -1.19 -1.84 -21.41
C GLY A 68 -2.14 -2.24 -20.27
N ARG A 69 -1.97 -3.46 -19.71
CA ARG A 69 -2.74 -3.93 -18.56
C ARG A 69 -2.46 -3.13 -17.30
N LEU A 70 -1.18 -2.83 -17.03
CA LEU A 70 -0.77 -2.01 -15.90
C LEU A 70 -1.35 -0.60 -15.97
N ASN A 71 -1.25 0.05 -17.14
CA ASN A 71 -1.85 1.36 -17.37
C ASN A 71 -3.37 1.35 -17.13
N ALA A 72 -4.06 0.35 -17.67
CA ALA A 72 -5.51 0.22 -17.52
C ALA A 72 -5.88 0.00 -16.04
N ALA A 73 -5.19 -0.89 -15.33
CA ALA A 73 -5.43 -1.16 -13.93
C ALA A 73 -5.19 0.10 -13.08
N THR A 74 -4.05 0.77 -13.26
CA THR A 74 -3.71 2.00 -12.54
C THR A 74 -4.73 3.11 -12.79
N SER A 75 -5.10 3.37 -14.04
CA SER A 75 -6.09 4.39 -14.42
C SER A 75 -7.47 4.11 -13.84
N ASN A 76 -7.87 2.83 -13.77
CA ASN A 76 -9.17 2.45 -13.23
C ASN A 76 -9.24 2.58 -11.70
N LEU A 77 -8.12 2.56 -10.96
CA LEU A 77 -8.12 2.77 -9.51
C LEU A 77 -8.75 4.09 -9.10
N PHE A 78 -8.64 5.13 -9.94
CA PHE A 78 -9.27 6.44 -9.67
C PHE A 78 -10.79 6.43 -9.75
N LYS A 79 -11.39 5.36 -10.29
CA LYS A 79 -12.84 5.12 -10.34
C LYS A 79 -13.29 4.18 -9.22
N ARG A 80 -12.37 3.72 -8.38
CA ARG A 80 -12.61 2.74 -7.32
C ARG A 80 -12.55 3.40 -5.96
N SER A 81 -13.56 3.17 -5.17
CA SER A 81 -13.63 3.63 -3.77
C SER A 81 -13.56 2.47 -2.79
N VAL A 82 -13.12 2.79 -1.59
CA VAL A 82 -13.21 1.97 -0.40
C VAL A 82 -14.31 2.54 0.47
N GLU A 83 -15.23 1.68 0.94
CA GLU A 83 -16.27 2.06 1.89
C GLU A 83 -16.02 1.34 3.23
N LEU A 84 -15.79 2.11 4.27
CA LEU A 84 -15.80 1.65 5.67
C LEU A 84 -17.18 1.87 6.24
N ILE A 85 -17.82 0.80 6.71
CA ILE A 85 -19.17 0.84 7.31
C ILE A 85 -19.03 0.74 8.82
N TYR A 86 -19.66 1.65 9.53
CA TYR A 86 -19.70 1.70 10.99
C TYR A 86 -21.14 1.48 11.46
N PRO A 87 -21.46 0.31 12.07
CA PRO A 87 -22.83 0.01 12.51
C PRO A 87 -23.25 0.86 13.71
N THR A 88 -22.31 1.47 14.42
CA THR A 88 -22.52 2.26 15.63
C THR A 88 -21.74 3.57 15.58
N GLY A 89 -22.21 4.59 16.31
CA GLY A 89 -21.58 5.90 16.38
C GLY A 89 -22.20 6.92 15.43
N ALA A 90 -21.73 8.16 15.49
CA ALA A 90 -22.25 9.27 14.69
C ALA A 90 -21.90 9.19 13.20
N VAL A 91 -20.80 8.51 12.85
CA VAL A 91 -20.36 8.32 11.47
C VAL A 91 -20.82 6.95 10.99
N ALA A 92 -21.78 6.91 10.07
CA ALA A 92 -22.28 5.65 9.52
C ALA A 92 -21.36 5.03 8.46
N LYS A 93 -20.69 5.87 7.65
CA LYS A 93 -19.85 5.40 6.53
C LYS A 93 -18.76 6.42 6.20
N ARG A 94 -17.58 5.92 5.79
CA ARG A 94 -16.54 6.72 5.14
C ARG A 94 -16.28 6.14 3.75
N VAL A 95 -16.12 7.02 2.76
CA VAL A 95 -15.83 6.64 1.37
C VAL A 95 -14.63 7.45 0.90
N PHE A 96 -13.63 6.77 0.34
CA PHE A 96 -12.42 7.41 -0.20
C PHE A 96 -11.80 6.55 -1.30
N ASN A 97 -10.91 7.13 -2.09
CA ASN A 97 -10.21 6.43 -3.17
C ASN A 97 -8.91 5.78 -2.67
N TRP A 98 -8.40 4.80 -3.42
CA TRP A 98 -7.13 4.13 -3.14
C TRP A 98 -5.93 5.06 -3.33
N ALA A 99 -5.94 5.87 -4.36
CA ALA A 99 -4.83 6.73 -4.76
C ALA A 99 -5.31 8.15 -5.04
N ASP A 100 -4.43 9.13 -4.78
CA ASP A 100 -4.63 10.55 -5.10
C ASP A 100 -4.01 10.91 -6.45
N TYR A 101 -2.95 10.20 -6.88
CA TYR A 101 -2.18 10.53 -8.07
C TYR A 101 -1.51 9.29 -8.68
N ALA A 102 -1.41 9.28 -10.01
CA ALA A 102 -0.53 8.38 -10.75
C ALA A 102 0.11 9.08 -11.94
N GLU A 103 1.37 8.76 -12.21
CA GLU A 103 2.16 9.25 -13.32
C GLU A 103 2.75 8.07 -14.09
N PHE A 104 2.74 8.15 -15.40
CA PHE A 104 3.21 7.11 -16.32
C PHE A 104 4.35 7.63 -17.16
N ASN A 105 5.52 7.06 -17.01
CA ASN A 105 6.65 7.33 -17.88
C ASN A 105 6.72 6.25 -18.98
N ARG A 106 6.66 6.67 -20.24
CA ARG A 106 6.68 5.76 -21.40
C ARG A 106 8.06 5.28 -21.76
N ASP A 107 9.09 6.08 -21.51
CA ASP A 107 10.45 5.80 -21.97
C ASP A 107 11.09 4.65 -21.19
N ASP A 108 10.91 4.64 -19.88
CA ASP A 108 11.41 3.60 -18.97
C ASP A 108 10.30 2.65 -18.47
N GLN A 109 9.06 2.84 -18.92
CA GLN A 109 7.88 2.08 -18.51
C GLN A 109 7.70 2.01 -16.99
N THR A 110 7.90 3.15 -16.31
CA THR A 110 7.66 3.26 -14.86
C THR A 110 6.31 3.88 -14.55
N VAL A 111 5.78 3.50 -13.40
CA VAL A 111 4.56 4.07 -12.79
C VAL A 111 4.93 4.61 -11.42
N LYS A 112 4.52 5.85 -11.16
CA LYS A 112 4.51 6.45 -9.83
C LYS A 112 3.08 6.49 -9.33
N LEU A 113 2.79 5.87 -8.19
CA LEU A 113 1.48 5.86 -7.56
C LEU A 113 1.58 6.48 -6.17
N ILE A 114 0.71 7.45 -5.87
CA ILE A 114 0.62 8.07 -4.55
C ILE A 114 -0.69 7.61 -3.89
N PHE A 115 -0.57 6.87 -2.79
CA PHE A 115 -1.74 6.44 -2.03
C PHE A 115 -2.50 7.62 -1.43
N SER A 116 -3.83 7.52 -1.36
CA SER A 116 -4.66 8.56 -0.77
C SER A 116 -4.31 8.79 0.70
N LYS A 117 -4.31 10.05 1.13
CA LYS A 117 -4.12 10.40 2.55
C LYS A 117 -5.17 9.77 3.47
N TYR A 118 -6.34 9.46 2.95
CA TYR A 118 -7.45 8.87 3.73
C TYR A 118 -7.29 7.38 3.96
N ILE A 119 -6.43 6.67 3.17
CA ILE A 119 -6.14 5.25 3.39
C ILE A 119 -4.96 5.04 4.35
N ILE A 120 -4.20 6.09 4.70
CA ILE A 120 -3.03 6.02 5.58
C ILE A 120 -3.30 5.22 6.87
N PRO A 121 -4.39 5.45 7.63
CA PRO A 121 -4.65 4.71 8.87
C PRO A 121 -4.86 3.20 8.68
N LEU A 122 -5.07 2.77 7.43
CA LEU A 122 -5.33 1.38 7.06
C LEU A 122 -4.09 0.67 6.49
N LEU A 123 -3.01 1.41 6.23
CA LEU A 123 -1.76 0.90 5.66
C LEU A 123 -0.52 1.21 6.52
N PHE A 124 -0.60 2.18 7.43
CA PHE A 124 0.52 2.63 8.26
C PHE A 124 0.16 2.65 9.73
N HIS A 125 1.16 2.57 10.62
CA HIS A 125 1.02 2.56 12.08
C HIS A 125 -0.11 1.62 12.56
N LEU A 126 -0.10 0.39 12.06
CA LEU A 126 -1.20 -0.55 12.22
C LEU A 126 -1.24 -1.14 13.63
N LYS A 127 -2.39 -1.03 14.31
CA LYS A 127 -2.62 -1.62 15.65
C LYS A 127 -3.21 -3.02 15.57
N LYS A 128 -4.15 -3.24 14.64
CA LYS A 128 -4.77 -4.54 14.36
C LYS A 128 -4.71 -4.78 12.86
N PHE A 129 -3.98 -5.77 12.44
CA PHE A 129 -3.66 -5.98 11.02
C PHE A 129 -3.57 -7.46 10.66
N ILE A 130 -3.66 -7.72 9.38
CA ILE A 130 -3.25 -8.97 8.74
C ILE A 130 -1.86 -8.79 8.15
N LYS A 131 -1.08 -9.86 8.20
CA LYS A 131 0.27 -9.96 7.62
C LYS A 131 0.36 -11.26 6.83
N TYR A 132 0.83 -11.21 5.59
CA TYR A 132 1.02 -12.41 4.77
C TYR A 132 2.02 -12.18 3.63
N ASN A 133 2.65 -13.25 3.15
CA ASN A 133 3.51 -13.20 1.97
C ASN A 133 2.66 -13.04 0.70
N LEU A 134 3.04 -12.09 -0.17
CA LEU A 134 2.36 -11.84 -1.45
C LEU A 134 2.31 -13.09 -2.35
N ASP A 135 3.28 -13.99 -2.20
CA ASP A 135 3.35 -15.24 -2.98
C ASP A 135 2.12 -16.14 -2.79
N TYR A 136 1.46 -16.07 -1.62
CA TYR A 136 0.25 -16.86 -1.36
C TYR A 136 -0.98 -16.43 -2.16
N VAL A 137 -0.98 -15.21 -2.71
CA VAL A 137 -2.17 -14.66 -3.38
C VAL A 137 -1.93 -14.20 -4.81
N LYS A 138 -0.68 -14.03 -5.24
CA LYS A 138 -0.34 -13.51 -6.57
C LYS A 138 -0.86 -14.37 -7.72
N ALA A 139 -1.01 -15.69 -7.51
CA ALA A 139 -1.49 -16.66 -8.49
C ALA A 139 -3.01 -16.79 -8.54
N PHE A 140 -3.77 -16.15 -7.64
CA PHE A 140 -5.23 -16.23 -7.66
C PHE A 140 -5.80 -15.67 -8.97
N GLU A 141 -6.75 -16.39 -9.52
CA GLU A 141 -7.41 -16.05 -10.78
C GLU A 141 -8.75 -15.33 -10.57
N ASN A 142 -9.37 -15.49 -9.40
CA ASN A 142 -10.66 -14.90 -9.10
C ASN A 142 -10.51 -13.66 -8.20
N LYS A 143 -11.13 -12.54 -8.56
CA LYS A 143 -11.06 -11.28 -7.82
C LYS A 143 -11.56 -11.37 -6.37
N TYR A 144 -12.44 -12.31 -6.05
CA TYR A 144 -12.96 -12.49 -4.70
C TYR A 144 -12.03 -13.33 -3.82
N SER A 145 -11.16 -14.16 -4.43
CA SER A 145 -10.28 -15.07 -3.69
C SER A 145 -9.32 -14.31 -2.77
N MET A 146 -8.71 -13.21 -3.26
CA MET A 146 -7.82 -12.39 -2.45
C MET A 146 -8.53 -11.77 -1.24
N ARG A 147 -9.75 -11.27 -1.45
CA ARG A 147 -10.55 -10.67 -0.38
C ARG A 147 -11.01 -11.70 0.65
N VAL A 148 -11.41 -12.88 0.19
CA VAL A 148 -11.81 -13.98 1.10
C VAL A 148 -10.61 -14.50 1.87
N TYR A 149 -9.43 -14.64 1.24
CA TYR A 149 -8.20 -14.99 1.93
C TYR A 149 -7.88 -13.99 3.07
N GLU A 150 -7.91 -12.69 2.79
CA GLU A 150 -7.65 -11.64 3.78
C GLU A 150 -8.70 -11.64 4.92
N TRP A 151 -9.97 -11.81 4.59
CA TRP A 151 -11.04 -11.91 5.58
C TRP A 151 -10.87 -13.13 6.49
N LEU A 152 -10.62 -14.33 5.92
CA LEU A 152 -10.38 -15.56 6.69
C LEU A 152 -9.13 -15.43 7.56
N LEU A 153 -8.03 -14.87 7.03
CA LEU A 153 -6.81 -14.61 7.78
C LEU A 153 -7.08 -13.70 8.98
N LYS A 154 -7.86 -12.63 8.79
CA LYS A 154 -8.29 -11.73 9.88
C LYS A 154 -9.08 -12.48 10.94
N GLU A 155 -10.04 -13.33 10.55
CA GLU A 155 -10.84 -14.13 11.51
C GLU A 155 -9.96 -15.11 12.31
N LEU A 156 -9.07 -15.86 11.64
CA LEU A 156 -8.14 -16.78 12.30
C LEU A 156 -7.20 -16.05 13.26
N THR A 157 -6.65 -14.91 12.84
CA THR A 157 -5.75 -14.09 13.67
C THR A 157 -6.48 -13.56 14.91
N GLN A 158 -7.71 -13.08 14.78
CA GLN A 158 -8.50 -12.57 15.90
C GLN A 158 -8.87 -13.67 16.90
N GLN A 159 -9.18 -14.87 16.40
CA GLN A 159 -9.49 -16.04 17.23
C GLN A 159 -8.24 -16.74 17.76
N LYS A 160 -7.04 -16.31 17.37
CA LYS A 160 -5.75 -16.92 17.71
C LYS A 160 -5.73 -18.43 17.44
N THR A 161 -6.25 -18.85 16.30
CA THR A 161 -6.36 -20.26 15.91
C THR A 161 -5.92 -20.46 14.45
N ARG A 162 -5.42 -21.66 14.16
CA ARG A 162 -5.07 -22.08 12.79
C ARG A 162 -6.24 -22.76 12.08
N LYS A 163 -7.29 -23.12 12.82
CA LYS A 163 -8.44 -23.83 12.29
C LYS A 163 -9.73 -23.29 12.87
N ALA A 164 -10.68 -22.94 12.01
CA ALA A 164 -11.97 -22.42 12.43
C ALA A 164 -13.09 -22.82 11.47
N ASN A 165 -14.32 -22.83 12.02
CA ASN A 165 -15.56 -22.82 11.27
C ASN A 165 -16.15 -21.40 11.38
N ILE A 166 -16.11 -20.64 10.29
CA ILE A 166 -16.56 -19.26 10.25
C ILE A 166 -17.92 -19.23 9.54
N GLU A 167 -18.94 -18.81 10.26
CA GLU A 167 -20.30 -18.68 9.72
C GLU A 167 -20.59 -17.23 9.36
N ILE A 168 -21.22 -17.03 8.21
CA ILE A 168 -21.68 -15.73 7.74
C ILE A 168 -22.98 -15.90 6.96
N SER A 169 -23.93 -14.99 7.11
CA SER A 169 -25.13 -15.03 6.25
C SER A 169 -24.77 -14.74 4.79
N ILE A 170 -25.50 -15.35 3.85
CA ILE A 170 -25.29 -15.10 2.41
C ILE A 170 -25.46 -13.61 2.08
N SER A 171 -26.39 -12.94 2.76
CA SER A 171 -26.63 -11.50 2.57
C SER A 171 -25.42 -10.65 3.02
N GLU A 172 -24.85 -10.94 4.20
CA GLU A 172 -23.65 -10.24 4.71
C GLU A 172 -22.43 -10.52 3.84
N PHE A 173 -22.23 -11.78 3.43
CA PHE A 173 -21.12 -12.10 2.52
C PHE A 173 -21.24 -11.36 1.20
N LYS A 174 -22.45 -11.36 0.58
CA LYS A 174 -22.71 -10.61 -0.65
C LYS A 174 -22.53 -9.10 -0.45
N PHE A 175 -22.99 -8.57 0.66
CA PHE A 175 -22.79 -7.18 1.02
C PHE A 175 -21.29 -6.82 1.10
N MET A 176 -20.51 -7.59 1.84
CA MET A 176 -19.06 -7.40 1.96
C MET A 176 -18.36 -7.48 0.60
N MET A 177 -18.76 -8.40 -0.29
CA MET A 177 -18.16 -8.62 -1.61
C MET A 177 -18.73 -7.75 -2.73
N VAL A 178 -19.66 -6.82 -2.41
CA VAL A 178 -20.38 -5.96 -3.40
C VAL A 178 -21.11 -6.82 -4.45
N LEU A 179 -21.90 -7.77 -3.98
CA LEU A 179 -22.63 -8.77 -4.79
C LEU A 179 -24.15 -8.75 -4.58
N GLU A 180 -24.70 -7.77 -3.87
CA GLU A 180 -26.11 -7.75 -3.45
C GLU A 180 -27.09 -7.88 -4.63
N SER A 181 -26.78 -7.22 -5.74
CA SER A 181 -27.60 -7.27 -6.97
C SER A 181 -27.23 -8.39 -7.94
N LYS A 182 -26.21 -9.21 -7.59
CA LYS A 182 -25.68 -10.27 -8.45
C LYS A 182 -26.05 -11.66 -7.92
N TYR A 183 -26.11 -12.63 -8.82
CA TYR A 183 -26.33 -14.04 -8.47
C TYR A 183 -27.62 -14.28 -7.65
N PRO A 184 -28.81 -14.01 -8.21
CA PRO A 184 -30.07 -14.15 -7.47
C PRO A 184 -30.34 -15.59 -7.01
N ASN A 185 -29.84 -16.59 -7.73
CA ASN A 185 -29.92 -17.98 -7.30
C ASN A 185 -28.60 -18.53 -6.76
N PHE A 186 -28.69 -19.42 -5.77
CA PHE A 186 -27.54 -20.02 -5.11
C PHE A 186 -26.67 -20.87 -6.06
N LYS A 187 -27.25 -21.51 -7.06
CA LYS A 187 -26.51 -22.38 -8.00
C LYS A 187 -25.43 -21.59 -8.73
N ASN A 188 -25.78 -20.43 -9.31
CA ASN A 188 -24.86 -19.59 -10.05
C ASN A 188 -23.86 -18.94 -9.08
N PHE A 189 -24.31 -18.47 -7.91
CA PHE A 189 -23.44 -17.95 -6.87
C PHE A 189 -22.37 -18.96 -6.44
N ASN A 190 -22.77 -20.21 -6.22
CA ASN A 190 -21.82 -21.26 -5.87
C ASN A 190 -20.84 -21.57 -7.02
N GLN A 191 -21.33 -21.63 -8.27
CA GLN A 191 -20.51 -21.97 -9.42
C GLN A 191 -19.48 -20.88 -9.76
N ASP A 192 -19.91 -19.62 -9.77
CA ASP A 192 -19.13 -18.50 -10.32
C ASP A 192 -18.33 -17.75 -9.23
N VAL A 193 -18.67 -17.95 -7.96
CA VAL A 193 -18.01 -17.27 -6.83
C VAL A 193 -17.38 -18.29 -5.87
N LEU A 194 -18.16 -19.15 -5.23
CA LEU A 194 -17.66 -19.97 -4.12
C LEU A 194 -16.68 -21.07 -4.57
N LYS A 195 -16.97 -21.76 -5.67
CA LYS A 195 -16.07 -22.80 -6.21
C LYS A 195 -14.73 -22.23 -6.69
N PRO A 196 -14.68 -21.13 -7.47
CA PRO A 196 -13.41 -20.48 -7.82
C PRO A 196 -12.58 -20.04 -6.61
N ILE A 197 -13.22 -19.45 -5.58
CA ILE A 197 -12.56 -19.11 -4.33
C ILE A 197 -11.93 -20.35 -3.68
N THR A 198 -12.71 -21.42 -3.55
CA THR A 198 -12.22 -22.68 -2.96
C THR A 198 -11.06 -23.26 -3.76
N LYS A 199 -11.14 -23.22 -5.11
CA LYS A 199 -10.05 -23.67 -5.99
C LYS A 199 -8.78 -22.85 -5.74
N ASP A 200 -8.88 -21.52 -5.81
CA ASP A 200 -7.72 -20.63 -5.69
C ASP A 200 -7.00 -20.81 -4.33
N LEU A 201 -7.76 -20.75 -3.22
CA LEU A 201 -7.17 -20.89 -1.90
C LEU A 201 -6.49 -22.25 -1.70
N ASN A 202 -7.16 -23.33 -2.11
CA ASN A 202 -6.61 -24.69 -1.95
C ASN A 202 -5.42 -24.99 -2.87
N THR A 203 -5.30 -24.27 -4.01
CA THR A 203 -4.25 -24.54 -4.99
C THR A 203 -3.01 -23.67 -4.75
N TYR A 204 -3.20 -22.41 -4.41
CA TYR A 204 -2.14 -21.41 -4.45
C TYR A 204 -1.75 -20.83 -3.09
N SER A 205 -2.58 -20.99 -2.05
CA SER A 205 -2.28 -20.42 -0.73
C SER A 205 -1.88 -21.45 0.30
N ASN A 206 -1.49 -20.96 1.48
CA ASN A 206 -1.25 -21.76 2.68
C ASN A 206 -2.53 -22.08 3.48
N MET A 207 -3.71 -21.93 2.86
CA MET A 207 -5.01 -22.25 3.47
C MET A 207 -5.66 -23.45 2.79
N LYS A 208 -6.26 -24.32 3.59
CA LYS A 208 -7.20 -25.36 3.15
C LYS A 208 -8.61 -24.91 3.47
N LEU A 209 -9.46 -24.82 2.47
CA LEU A 209 -10.82 -24.27 2.56
C LEU A 209 -11.86 -25.25 2.05
N THR A 210 -12.92 -25.44 2.83
CA THR A 210 -14.18 -26.04 2.39
C THR A 210 -15.33 -25.10 2.71
N ILE A 211 -16.25 -24.89 1.77
CA ILE A 211 -17.42 -24.02 1.95
C ILE A 211 -18.68 -24.86 1.96
N GLY A 212 -19.31 -24.94 3.12
CA GLY A 212 -20.63 -25.54 3.34
C GLY A 212 -21.74 -24.49 3.32
N LYS A 213 -22.99 -24.97 3.41
CA LYS A 213 -24.19 -24.11 3.53
C LYS A 213 -25.18 -24.68 4.52
N ARG A 214 -25.98 -23.81 5.14
CA ARG A 214 -27.10 -24.17 6.00
C ARG A 214 -28.39 -23.44 5.54
N GLY A 215 -29.54 -23.99 5.89
CA GLY A 215 -30.86 -23.45 5.53
C GLY A 215 -31.50 -24.08 4.29
N ARG A 216 -32.85 -23.99 4.19
CA ARG A 216 -33.68 -24.38 3.02
C ARG A 216 -34.80 -23.35 2.85
N PRO A 217 -34.63 -22.35 1.95
CA PRO A 217 -33.46 -22.10 1.08
C PRO A 217 -32.19 -21.80 1.89
N ALA A 218 -31.00 -21.95 1.25
CA ALA A 218 -29.74 -21.68 1.90
C ALA A 218 -29.64 -20.17 2.28
N ASP A 219 -29.32 -19.89 3.54
CA ASP A 219 -29.19 -18.55 4.10
C ASP A 219 -27.82 -18.26 4.72
N THR A 220 -27.09 -19.32 5.08
CA THR A 220 -25.81 -19.25 5.79
C THR A 220 -24.72 -20.01 5.04
N LEU A 221 -23.53 -19.41 4.92
CA LEU A 221 -22.29 -20.07 4.48
C LEU A 221 -21.46 -20.45 5.71
N ILE A 222 -20.79 -21.62 5.61
CA ILE A 222 -19.89 -22.13 6.64
C ILE A 222 -18.53 -22.35 6.00
N PHE A 223 -17.56 -21.51 6.34
CA PHE A 223 -16.19 -21.60 5.87
C PHE A 223 -15.39 -22.42 6.87
N GLN A 224 -15.06 -23.65 6.49
CA GLN A 224 -14.14 -24.51 7.26
C GLN A 224 -12.72 -24.22 6.73
N VAL A 225 -11.91 -23.56 7.51
CA VAL A 225 -10.57 -23.11 7.11
C VAL A 225 -9.52 -23.66 8.06
N GLU A 226 -8.38 -24.07 7.48
CA GLU A 226 -7.19 -24.52 8.19
C GLU A 226 -5.95 -23.96 7.51
N MET A 227 -5.01 -23.40 8.27
CA MET A 227 -3.72 -22.92 7.77
C MET A 227 -2.61 -23.94 8.00
N ASP A 228 -1.80 -24.20 6.97
CA ASP A 228 -0.69 -25.18 7.01
C ASP A 228 0.49 -24.67 7.88
N GLU A 229 0.73 -23.34 7.91
CA GLU A 229 1.84 -22.72 8.64
C GLU A 229 1.38 -22.13 9.98
N GLN A 230 2.33 -22.02 10.92
CA GLN A 230 2.10 -21.34 12.17
C GLN A 230 1.92 -19.85 11.86
N ILE A 231 0.71 -19.32 12.10
CA ILE A 231 0.52 -17.89 12.12
C ILE A 231 1.37 -17.37 13.28
N ASP A 232 2.23 -16.39 13.04
CA ASP A 232 2.74 -15.55 14.11
C ASP A 232 1.55 -14.79 14.68
N LEU A 233 0.92 -15.41 15.69
CA LEU A 233 -0.30 -14.90 16.33
C LEU A 233 -0.02 -13.67 17.20
N VAL A 234 1.25 -13.33 17.34
CA VAL A 234 1.70 -12.13 18.04
C VAL A 234 1.64 -10.98 17.05
N ASN A 235 0.59 -10.19 17.14
CA ASN A 235 0.45 -8.89 16.47
C ASN A 235 1.45 -7.86 17.05
N GLU A 236 2.62 -8.27 17.44
CA GLU A 236 3.72 -7.36 17.68
C GLU A 236 4.37 -7.11 16.32
N LEU A 237 4.33 -5.89 15.89
CA LEU A 237 5.35 -5.33 15.04
C LEU A 237 6.63 -5.48 15.87
N THR A 238 7.21 -6.68 15.84
CA THR A 238 8.42 -7.00 16.57
C THR A 238 9.47 -5.98 16.17
N LYS A 239 10.26 -5.57 17.16
CA LYS A 239 11.36 -4.61 17.05
C LYS A 239 12.48 -5.02 16.07
N GLU A 240 12.31 -6.09 15.34
CA GLU A 240 13.17 -6.38 14.20
C GLU A 240 12.86 -5.37 13.09
N PRO A 241 13.85 -4.66 12.60
CA PRO A 241 13.64 -3.83 11.41
C PRO A 241 13.07 -4.76 10.35
N LEU A 242 11.84 -4.46 9.89
CA LEU A 242 11.30 -5.10 8.69
C LEU A 242 12.41 -5.07 7.65
N PRO A 243 12.61 -6.17 6.89
CA PRO A 243 13.53 -6.14 5.78
C PRO A 243 13.18 -4.89 4.99
N ASP A 244 14.17 -4.06 4.75
CA ASP A 244 14.03 -2.81 4.01
C ASP A 244 13.47 -3.16 2.62
N ASN A 245 12.14 -3.31 2.53
CA ASN A 245 11.40 -3.62 1.31
C ASN A 245 11.32 -2.39 0.39
N THR A 246 11.94 -1.28 0.79
CA THR A 246 12.46 -0.40 -0.20
C THR A 246 13.48 -1.21 -1.00
N ILE A 247 13.03 -1.89 -2.05
CA ILE A 247 13.89 -2.14 -3.18
C ILE A 247 14.35 -0.73 -3.53
N ARG A 248 15.53 -0.39 -3.00
CA ARG A 248 16.36 0.57 -3.68
C ARG A 248 16.45 -0.04 -5.08
N THR A 249 15.55 0.36 -5.99
CA THR A 249 16.02 0.45 -7.36
C THR A 249 17.39 1.04 -7.16
N PRO A 250 18.46 0.45 -7.68
CA PRO A 250 19.67 1.21 -7.81
C PRO A 250 19.19 2.44 -8.57
N ILE A 251 18.90 3.50 -7.83
CA ILE A 251 19.03 4.84 -8.35
C ILE A 251 20.39 4.73 -8.99
N PRO A 252 20.52 4.84 -10.32
CA PRO A 252 21.83 4.79 -10.93
C PRO A 252 22.63 5.72 -10.05
N ASN A 253 23.75 5.23 -9.54
CA ASN A 253 24.60 5.91 -8.58
C ASN A 253 24.80 7.33 -9.10
N ILE A 254 23.81 8.18 -8.85
CA ILE A 254 23.90 9.59 -9.04
C ILE A 254 24.78 9.92 -7.86
N ASN A 255 26.09 9.99 -8.12
CA ASN A 255 26.98 10.78 -7.31
C ASN A 255 26.19 12.03 -7.03
N SER A 256 25.69 12.17 -5.78
CA SER A 256 24.94 13.35 -5.34
C SER A 256 25.83 14.49 -5.72
N THR A 257 25.41 15.28 -6.70
CA THR A 257 26.26 16.38 -7.16
C THR A 257 26.49 17.25 -5.92
N PRO A 258 27.64 17.90 -5.77
CA PRO A 258 27.87 18.83 -4.65
C PRO A 258 26.69 19.80 -4.46
N ASP A 259 25.98 20.15 -5.52
CA ASP A 259 24.80 21.01 -5.54
C ASP A 259 23.58 20.37 -4.83
N GLU A 260 23.34 19.08 -5.02
CA GLU A 260 22.23 18.39 -4.35
C GLU A 260 22.45 18.23 -2.85
N LEU A 261 23.69 17.99 -2.44
CA LEU A 261 24.06 17.95 -1.02
C LEU A 261 23.85 19.30 -0.36
N LEU A 262 24.30 20.38 -1.00
CA LEU A 262 24.10 21.76 -0.56
C LEU A 262 22.62 22.11 -0.45
N HIS A 263 21.80 21.68 -1.41
CA HIS A 263 20.35 21.93 -1.39
C HIS A 263 19.66 21.23 -0.21
N LYS A 264 19.97 19.95 0.03
CA LYS A 264 19.42 19.18 1.16
C LYS A 264 19.81 19.79 2.52
N GLU A 265 21.04 20.24 2.69
CA GLU A 265 21.48 20.92 3.91
C GLU A 265 20.73 22.24 4.12
N LEU A 266 20.55 23.02 3.06
CA LEU A 266 19.81 24.29 3.10
C LEU A 266 18.36 24.07 3.51
N GLU A 267 17.68 23.10 2.91
CA GLU A 267 16.30 22.75 3.26
C GLU A 267 16.16 22.31 4.71
N LYS A 268 17.08 21.47 5.21
CA LYS A 268 17.09 21.02 6.60
C LYS A 268 17.19 22.20 7.58
N ILE A 269 18.07 23.17 7.30
CA ILE A 269 18.25 24.35 8.18
C ILE A 269 17.01 25.24 8.17
N LEU A 270 16.40 25.49 7.00
CA LEU A 270 15.17 26.27 6.91
C LEU A 270 14.00 25.58 7.62
N HIS A 271 13.89 24.26 7.49
CA HIS A 271 12.88 23.48 8.19
C HIS A 271 13.06 23.56 9.71
N ASN A 272 14.28 23.35 10.21
CA ASN A 272 14.58 23.44 11.63
C ASN A 272 14.32 24.86 12.21
N ALA A 273 14.52 25.88 11.40
CA ALA A 273 14.19 27.26 11.79
C ALA A 273 12.66 27.48 11.89
N LEU A 274 11.87 26.87 10.99
CA LEU A 274 10.39 26.94 11.03
C LEU A 274 9.81 26.27 12.27
N ILE A 275 10.37 25.14 12.71
CA ILE A 275 9.92 24.41 13.92
C ILE A 275 10.59 24.90 15.19
N SER A 276 11.25 26.07 15.16
CA SER A 276 11.89 26.74 16.29
C SER A 276 13.02 25.95 16.98
N GLN A 277 13.63 25.00 16.30
CA GLN A 277 14.81 24.28 16.80
C GLN A 277 16.10 25.08 16.69
N ILE A 278 16.16 26.02 15.74
CA ILE A 278 17.28 26.94 15.54
C ILE A 278 16.78 28.37 15.30
N GLN A 279 17.54 29.35 15.75
CA GLN A 279 17.26 30.77 15.49
C GLN A 279 18.23 31.32 14.44
N LEU A 280 17.71 31.59 13.25
CA LEU A 280 18.42 32.28 12.18
C LEU A 280 18.37 33.79 12.41
N THR A 281 19.47 34.49 12.12
CA THR A 281 19.42 35.95 12.01
C THR A 281 18.56 36.38 10.83
N LYS A 282 18.06 37.60 10.84
CA LYS A 282 17.23 38.14 9.73
C LYS A 282 17.96 38.05 8.39
N PHE A 283 19.27 38.28 8.37
CA PHE A 283 20.08 38.13 7.16
C PHE A 283 20.16 36.68 6.71
N GLU A 284 20.49 35.73 7.60
CA GLU A 284 20.60 34.30 7.28
C GLU A 284 19.27 33.76 6.73
N ALA A 285 18.16 34.07 7.38
CA ALA A 285 16.84 33.65 6.94
C ALA A 285 16.49 34.16 5.52
N THR A 286 16.71 35.44 5.27
CA THR A 286 16.47 36.05 3.95
C THR A 286 17.38 35.46 2.88
N PHE A 287 18.67 35.32 3.20
CA PHE A 287 19.67 34.77 2.28
C PHE A 287 19.38 33.30 1.90
N LEU A 288 19.12 32.44 2.88
CA LEU A 288 18.81 31.02 2.63
C LEU A 288 17.53 30.86 1.85
N SER A 289 16.48 31.62 2.17
CA SER A 289 15.21 31.57 1.42
C SER A 289 15.37 32.03 -0.04
N ASP A 290 16.21 33.03 -0.30
CA ASP A 290 16.49 33.49 -1.67
C ASP A 290 17.31 32.44 -2.44
N MET A 291 18.28 31.78 -1.79
CA MET A 291 19.03 30.66 -2.39
C MET A 291 18.14 29.49 -2.74
N GLN A 292 17.25 29.08 -1.83
CA GLN A 292 16.27 28.02 -2.08
C GLN A 292 15.36 28.34 -3.26
N ARG A 293 14.76 29.54 -3.27
CA ARG A 293 13.87 29.97 -4.34
C ARG A 293 14.57 29.95 -5.70
N LYS A 294 15.80 30.44 -5.78
CA LYS A 294 16.57 30.46 -7.03
C LYS A 294 16.99 29.06 -7.47
N HIS A 295 17.36 28.18 -6.55
CA HIS A 295 17.65 26.79 -6.88
C HIS A 295 16.41 26.07 -7.42
N HIS A 296 15.20 26.28 -6.87
CA HIS A 296 13.96 25.74 -7.44
C HIS A 296 13.67 26.22 -8.87
N LEU A 297 14.12 27.40 -9.23
CA LEU A 297 13.93 27.95 -10.59
C LEU A 297 14.97 27.45 -11.60
N THR A 298 16.20 27.18 -11.15
CA THR A 298 17.35 26.89 -12.04
C THR A 298 17.82 25.43 -12.00
N GLY A 299 17.42 24.68 -10.99
CA GLY A 299 17.84 23.30 -10.77
C GLY A 299 19.28 23.10 -10.31
N SER A 300 20.06 24.18 -10.11
CA SER A 300 21.47 24.11 -9.68
C SER A 300 21.93 25.36 -8.94
N PHE A 301 23.09 25.28 -8.28
CA PHE A 301 23.80 26.42 -7.66
C PHE A 301 24.90 27.00 -8.54
N SER A 302 25.00 26.62 -9.81
CA SER A 302 26.04 27.08 -10.75
C SER A 302 26.05 28.61 -10.99
N TRP A 303 24.94 29.28 -10.69
CA TRP A 303 24.80 30.76 -10.80
C TRP A 303 25.36 31.53 -9.58
N LEU A 304 25.77 30.85 -8.49
CA LEU A 304 26.33 31.50 -7.31
C LEU A 304 27.68 32.16 -7.62
N THR A 305 27.83 33.40 -7.21
CA THR A 305 29.13 34.04 -7.19
C THR A 305 29.98 33.43 -6.07
N GLU A 306 31.32 33.49 -6.17
CA GLU A 306 32.23 32.96 -5.13
C GLU A 306 31.95 33.53 -3.74
N LYS A 307 31.57 34.81 -3.66
CA LYS A 307 31.17 35.41 -2.37
C LYS A 307 29.88 34.80 -1.81
N GLN A 308 28.91 34.55 -2.64
CA GLN A 308 27.64 33.91 -2.24
C GLN A 308 27.86 32.46 -1.82
N LYS A 309 28.71 31.73 -2.53
CA LYS A 309 29.07 30.36 -2.23
C LYS A 309 29.75 30.25 -0.85
N THR A 310 30.76 31.08 -0.63
CA THR A 310 31.46 31.18 0.67
C THR A 310 30.50 31.57 1.81
N THR A 311 29.55 32.46 1.54
CA THR A 311 28.55 32.87 2.55
C THR A 311 27.60 31.73 2.86
N LEU A 312 27.10 31.00 1.83
CA LEU A 312 26.24 29.85 1.99
C LEU A 312 26.93 28.75 2.81
N GLU A 313 28.16 28.38 2.47
CA GLU A 313 28.96 27.38 3.18
C GLU A 313 29.20 27.76 4.65
N LYS A 314 29.45 29.03 4.93
CA LYS A 314 29.61 29.54 6.33
C LYS A 314 28.32 29.40 7.13
N ILE A 315 27.16 29.72 6.53
CA ILE A 315 25.88 29.59 7.23
C ILE A 315 25.55 28.11 7.44
N LEU A 316 25.72 27.25 6.41
CA LEU A 316 25.46 25.83 6.54
C LEU A 316 26.37 25.17 7.59
N SER A 317 27.66 25.48 7.61
CA SER A 317 28.62 24.94 8.59
C SER A 317 28.28 25.33 10.03
N LYS A 318 27.74 26.53 10.25
CA LYS A 318 27.31 26.99 11.57
C LYS A 318 26.20 26.15 12.20
N TYR A 319 25.33 25.55 11.37
CA TYR A 319 24.14 24.80 11.80
C TYR A 319 24.24 23.30 11.49
N ARG A 320 25.37 22.78 11.01
CA ARG A 320 25.56 21.35 10.67
C ARG A 320 25.49 20.40 11.88
N CYS A 321 25.78 20.90 13.07
CA CYS A 321 25.91 20.08 14.28
C CYS A 321 24.69 20.18 15.21
N ILE A 322 23.56 20.69 14.68
CA ILE A 322 22.32 20.81 15.43
C ILE A 322 21.26 19.89 14.74
#